data_78246c886fb430742f22cc1f32e17ef7
#
_entry.id   78246c886fb430742f22cc1f32e17ef7
#
_cell.length_a   1.000
_cell.length_b   1.000
_cell.length_c   1.000
_cell.angle_alpha   90.00
_cell.angle_beta   90.00
_cell.angle_gamma   90.00
#
_symmetry.space_group_name_H-M   'P 1'
#
loop_
_entity.id
_entity.type
_entity.pdbx_description
1 polymer ?
#
loop_
_entity_poly.entity_id
_entity_poly.type
_entity_poly.pdbx_seq_one_letter_code
_entity_poly.pdbx_strand_id
1 'polypeptide(L)'
;MPCEVPARRIFSEFCEHEGMALKFTISYREDSLDVFRYYKKLAEGAMVQVTDEQLFTPLDEEANSIAVIVKHMAGNMRSRWTGFLTSDGEKPDRNRDSEFVDPPGAREALMQLWDHGWHCVFSAIEPLSDADLTRTVTIRGEPHSVMQAINRQIAHYADHVGQIVLLAKHFQHANWKSLSIPRNKSADFNQKVRTREISQR
;
A
#
# COMPACT_ATOMS: atom_id res chain seq x y z
N MET A 1 -22.16 -33.68 -28.69
CA MET A 1 -22.89 -32.98 -27.61
C MET A 1 -21.86 -32.52 -26.61
N PRO A 2 -21.60 -31.21 -26.47
CA PRO A 2 -20.71 -30.72 -25.44
C PRO A 2 -21.46 -30.64 -24.10
N CYS A 3 -20.81 -31.15 -23.05
CA CYS A 3 -21.33 -31.17 -21.69
C CYS A 3 -21.14 -29.77 -21.09
N GLU A 4 -22.21 -28.97 -21.03
CA GLU A 4 -22.22 -27.73 -20.29
C GLU A 4 -22.22 -28.02 -18.78
N VAL A 5 -21.13 -27.69 -18.11
CA VAL A 5 -21.06 -27.68 -16.64
C VAL A 5 -21.55 -26.32 -16.18
N PRO A 6 -22.65 -26.23 -15.40
CA PRO A 6 -23.19 -24.93 -15.01
C PRO A 6 -22.26 -24.23 -14.01
N ALA A 7 -21.79 -23.07 -14.38
CA ALA A 7 -20.88 -22.18 -13.61
C ALA A 7 -21.40 -21.75 -12.22
N ARG A 8 -22.66 -22.02 -11.89
CA ARG A 8 -23.32 -21.59 -10.64
C ARG A 8 -22.99 -22.41 -9.39
N ARG A 9 -22.39 -23.59 -9.51
CA ARG A 9 -22.14 -24.47 -8.34
C ARG A 9 -20.78 -24.28 -7.66
N ILE A 10 -19.84 -23.59 -8.29
CA ILE A 10 -18.50 -23.40 -7.74
C ILE A 10 -18.44 -22.26 -6.71
N PHE A 11 -19.37 -21.29 -6.77
CA PHE A 11 -19.34 -20.09 -5.92
C PHE A 11 -20.05 -20.24 -4.56
N SER A 12 -20.95 -21.22 -4.39
CA SER A 12 -21.71 -21.35 -3.13
C SER A 12 -20.98 -22.11 -2.02
N GLU A 13 -19.96 -22.90 -2.33
CA GLU A 13 -19.23 -23.71 -1.32
C GLU A 13 -18.08 -22.95 -0.64
N PHE A 14 -17.74 -21.73 -1.11
CA PHE A 14 -16.66 -20.92 -0.53
C PHE A 14 -17.10 -20.01 0.62
N CYS A 15 -18.39 -19.93 0.94
CA CYS A 15 -18.94 -18.89 1.82
C CYS A 15 -19.15 -19.30 3.28
N GLU A 16 -18.90 -20.56 3.69
CA GLU A 16 -19.30 -21.08 5.02
C GLU A 16 -18.16 -21.46 5.97
N HIS A 17 -17.02 -20.75 5.95
CA HIS A 17 -16.04 -20.95 7.02
C HIS A 17 -15.67 -19.61 7.66
N GLU A 18 -16.35 -19.27 8.75
CA GLU A 18 -15.95 -18.22 9.67
C GLU A 18 -14.53 -18.51 10.16
N GLY A 19 -13.61 -17.58 9.88
CA GLY A 19 -12.24 -17.63 10.40
C GLY A 19 -11.12 -17.58 9.36
N MET A 20 -11.43 -17.47 8.06
CA MET A 20 -10.40 -17.46 7.01
C MET A 20 -10.15 -16.07 6.44
N ALA A 21 -8.87 -15.70 6.37
CA ALA A 21 -8.42 -14.40 5.92
C ALA A 21 -8.60 -14.12 4.41
N LEU A 22 -9.03 -15.11 3.62
CA LEU A 22 -9.23 -14.95 2.19
C LEU A 22 -10.58 -14.31 1.89
N LYS A 23 -10.59 -13.00 1.65
CA LYS A 23 -11.75 -12.28 1.13
C LYS A 23 -11.72 -12.32 -0.39
N PHE A 24 -12.67 -13.01 -1.01
CA PHE A 24 -12.88 -12.95 -2.45
C PHE A 24 -13.72 -11.72 -2.79
N THR A 25 -13.27 -10.90 -3.74
CA THR A 25 -14.01 -9.75 -4.23
C THR A 25 -13.96 -9.69 -5.76
N ILE A 26 -15.03 -9.18 -6.36
CA ILE A 26 -15.10 -8.83 -7.79
C ILE A 26 -15.12 -7.31 -7.99
N SER A 27 -15.06 -6.53 -6.92
CA SER A 27 -15.00 -5.07 -6.95
C SER A 27 -13.54 -4.62 -7.04
N TYR A 28 -13.21 -3.91 -8.11
CA TYR A 28 -11.89 -3.28 -8.27
C TYR A 28 -11.57 -2.32 -7.11
N ARG A 29 -12.57 -1.57 -6.64
CA ARG A 29 -12.42 -0.65 -5.51
C ARG A 29 -12.02 -1.40 -4.22
N GLU A 30 -12.72 -2.48 -3.90
CA GLU A 30 -12.43 -3.28 -2.70
C GLU A 30 -11.05 -3.92 -2.79
N ASP A 31 -10.68 -4.49 -3.95
CA ASP A 31 -9.37 -5.07 -4.17
C ASP A 31 -8.26 -4.02 -4.03
N SER A 32 -8.46 -2.82 -4.58
CA SER A 32 -7.52 -1.71 -4.45
C SER A 32 -7.32 -1.27 -3.00
N LEU A 33 -8.39 -1.20 -2.21
CA LEU A 33 -8.33 -0.88 -0.77
C LEU A 33 -7.52 -1.94 0.00
N ASP A 34 -7.73 -3.22 -0.31
CA ASP A 34 -6.98 -4.31 0.32
C ASP A 34 -5.49 -4.27 -0.06
N VAL A 35 -5.17 -3.93 -1.30
CA VAL A 35 -3.78 -3.71 -1.76
C VAL A 35 -3.13 -2.53 -1.02
N PHE A 36 -3.83 -1.41 -0.84
CA PHE A 36 -3.31 -0.27 -0.07
C PHE A 36 -3.09 -0.63 1.41
N ARG A 37 -4.02 -1.34 2.04
CA ARG A 37 -3.87 -1.83 3.42
C ARG A 37 -2.68 -2.77 3.56
N TYR A 38 -2.47 -3.65 2.57
CA TYR A 38 -1.31 -4.54 2.52
C TYR A 38 0.00 -3.75 2.48
N TYR A 39 0.14 -2.75 1.59
CA TYR A 39 1.36 -1.96 1.51
C TYR A 39 1.59 -1.10 2.76
N LYS A 40 0.53 -0.51 3.34
CA LYS A 40 0.63 0.17 4.64
C LYS A 40 1.22 -0.76 5.71
N LYS A 41 0.63 -1.93 5.89
CA LYS A 41 1.07 -2.94 6.86
C LYS A 41 2.50 -3.43 6.60
N LEU A 42 2.86 -3.61 5.34
CA LEU A 42 4.20 -4.07 4.96
C LEU A 42 5.28 -3.04 5.33
N ALA A 43 5.05 -1.75 5.04
CA ALA A 43 5.95 -0.67 5.43
C ALA A 43 6.05 -0.53 6.96
N GLU A 44 4.94 -0.56 7.67
CA GLU A 44 4.90 -0.50 9.15
C GLU A 44 5.66 -1.67 9.76
N GLY A 45 5.47 -2.88 9.24
CA GLY A 45 6.21 -4.07 9.66
C GLY A 45 7.72 -3.98 9.41
N ALA A 46 8.15 -3.19 8.43
CA ALA A 46 9.56 -2.89 8.19
C ALA A 46 10.08 -1.81 9.15
N MET A 47 9.35 -0.71 9.29
CA MET A 47 9.75 0.43 10.12
C MET A 47 9.82 0.09 11.61
N VAL A 48 9.00 -0.81 12.11
CA VAL A 48 9.04 -1.24 13.53
C VAL A 48 10.30 -2.05 13.86
N GLN A 49 10.97 -2.62 12.87
CA GLN A 49 12.18 -3.41 13.09
C GLN A 49 13.45 -2.58 13.15
N VAL A 50 13.44 -1.33 12.69
CA VAL A 50 14.61 -0.44 12.71
C VAL A 50 14.61 0.48 13.93
N THR A 51 15.81 0.89 14.39
CA THR A 51 15.98 1.91 15.42
C THR A 51 15.62 3.29 14.88
N ASP A 52 15.48 4.28 15.78
CA ASP A 52 15.25 5.66 15.35
C ASP A 52 16.42 6.19 14.52
N GLU A 53 17.65 5.92 14.93
CA GLU A 53 18.84 6.29 14.14
C GLU A 53 18.79 5.70 12.74
N GLN A 54 18.52 4.40 12.59
CA GLN A 54 18.42 3.73 11.30
C GLN A 54 17.28 4.26 10.42
N LEU A 55 16.19 4.72 11.05
CA LEU A 55 15.04 5.29 10.33
C LEU A 55 15.44 6.56 9.57
N PHE A 56 16.35 7.37 10.14
CA PHE A 56 16.79 8.65 9.59
C PHE A 56 18.12 8.58 8.83
N THR A 57 18.82 7.44 8.88
CA THR A 57 20.12 7.28 8.22
C THR A 57 19.93 6.88 6.76
N PRO A 58 20.46 7.65 5.77
CA PRO A 58 20.54 7.22 4.39
C PRO A 58 21.68 6.19 4.20
N LEU A 59 21.68 5.42 3.11
CA LEU A 59 22.77 4.49 2.79
C LEU A 59 24.04 5.21 2.30
N ASP A 60 23.84 6.32 1.58
CA ASP A 60 24.88 7.17 1.02
C ASP A 60 24.32 8.58 0.80
N GLU A 61 25.12 9.49 0.25
CA GLU A 61 24.78 10.90 0.04
C GLU A 61 23.61 11.12 -0.92
N GLU A 62 23.40 10.23 -1.88
CA GLU A 62 22.31 10.31 -2.88
C GLU A 62 21.07 9.52 -2.47
N ALA A 63 21.17 8.64 -1.47
CA ALA A 63 20.08 7.78 -1.06
C ALA A 63 19.10 8.51 -0.13
N ASN A 64 17.83 8.25 -0.33
CA ASN A 64 16.80 8.67 0.62
C ASN A 64 16.80 7.75 1.85
N SER A 65 16.73 8.32 3.05
CA SER A 65 16.43 7.56 4.26
C SER A 65 14.98 7.08 4.27
N ILE A 66 14.66 6.11 5.12
CA ILE A 66 13.27 5.68 5.33
C ILE A 66 12.39 6.87 5.72
N ALA A 67 12.88 7.76 6.57
CA ALA A 67 12.15 8.96 7.01
C ALA A 67 11.83 9.92 5.86
N VAL A 68 12.75 10.12 4.93
CA VAL A 68 12.53 10.92 3.72
C VAL A 68 11.47 10.28 2.83
N ILE A 69 11.55 8.98 2.61
CA ILE A 69 10.56 8.25 1.80
C ILE A 69 9.16 8.36 2.42
N VAL A 70 9.04 8.20 3.74
CA VAL A 70 7.76 8.36 4.46
C VAL A 70 7.22 9.78 4.32
N LYS A 71 8.06 10.81 4.48
CA LYS A 71 7.66 12.21 4.29
C LYS A 71 7.15 12.46 2.87
N HIS A 72 7.89 11.97 1.86
CA HIS A 72 7.49 12.08 0.46
C HIS A 72 6.15 11.38 0.19
N MET A 73 5.99 10.14 0.65
CA MET A 73 4.74 9.41 0.49
C MET A 73 3.57 10.14 1.14
N ALA A 74 3.71 10.62 2.36
CA ALA A 74 2.67 11.37 3.08
C ALA A 74 2.26 12.65 2.36
N GLY A 75 3.24 13.43 1.87
CA GLY A 75 2.99 14.62 1.06
C GLY A 75 2.26 14.31 -0.25
N ASN A 76 2.68 13.24 -0.93
CA ASN A 76 2.01 12.75 -2.12
C ASN A 76 0.56 12.31 -1.82
N MET A 77 0.36 11.49 -0.79
CA MET A 77 -0.97 11.02 -0.38
C MET A 77 -1.92 12.19 -0.09
N ARG A 78 -1.49 13.14 0.72
CA ARG A 78 -2.27 14.36 1.00
C ARG A 78 -2.64 15.09 -0.29
N SER A 79 -1.68 15.31 -1.17
CA SER A 79 -1.91 16.05 -2.42
C SER A 79 -2.89 15.29 -3.33
N ARG A 80 -2.70 14.00 -3.55
CA ARG A 80 -3.49 13.21 -4.50
C ARG A 80 -4.92 12.96 -4.04
N TRP A 81 -5.14 12.74 -2.76
CA TRP A 81 -6.40 12.22 -2.25
C TRP A 81 -7.29 13.27 -1.56
N THR A 82 -6.76 14.43 -1.15
CA THR A 82 -7.59 15.52 -0.65
C THR A 82 -8.42 16.12 -1.80
N GLY A 83 -9.74 16.16 -1.64
CA GLY A 83 -10.65 16.63 -2.70
C GLY A 83 -10.53 15.84 -4.00
N PHE A 84 -10.32 14.53 -3.91
CA PHE A 84 -9.92 13.64 -5.01
C PHE A 84 -10.77 13.78 -6.27
N LEU A 85 -12.10 13.87 -6.12
CA LEU A 85 -13.03 13.96 -7.25
C LEU A 85 -13.30 15.39 -7.74
N THR A 86 -12.81 16.41 -7.03
CA THR A 86 -13.25 17.81 -7.21
C THR A 86 -12.11 18.80 -7.44
N SER A 87 -10.87 18.40 -7.21
CA SER A 87 -9.70 19.28 -7.40
C SER A 87 -8.55 18.52 -8.04
N ASP A 88 -7.59 19.25 -8.60
CA ASP A 88 -6.39 18.64 -9.16
C ASP A 88 -5.63 17.85 -8.09
N GLY A 89 -5.14 16.67 -8.44
CA GLY A 89 -4.30 15.83 -7.57
C GLY A 89 -2.92 16.43 -7.28
N GLU A 90 -2.50 17.48 -7.96
CA GLU A 90 -1.34 18.29 -7.59
C GLU A 90 -1.85 19.58 -6.95
N LYS A 91 -1.75 19.70 -5.63
CA LYS A 91 -2.25 20.85 -4.90
C LYS A 91 -1.32 22.06 -5.06
N PRO A 92 -1.88 23.28 -5.18
CA PRO A 92 -1.05 24.50 -5.37
C PRO A 92 -0.08 24.78 -4.21
N ASP A 93 -0.43 24.32 -3.00
CA ASP A 93 0.39 24.47 -1.79
C ASP A 93 1.40 23.33 -1.59
N ARG A 94 1.46 22.35 -2.52
CA ARG A 94 2.43 21.27 -2.45
C ARG A 94 3.80 21.75 -2.90
N ASN A 95 4.78 21.67 -2.02
CA ASN A 95 6.19 21.77 -2.38
C ASN A 95 6.82 20.37 -2.39
N ARG A 96 6.86 19.74 -3.60
CA ARG A 96 7.39 18.39 -3.75
C ARG A 96 8.86 18.29 -3.36
N ASP A 97 9.67 19.29 -3.69
CA ASP A 97 11.11 19.24 -3.45
C ASP A 97 11.43 19.26 -1.95
N SER A 98 10.62 19.95 -1.15
CA SER A 98 10.74 19.94 0.31
C SER A 98 10.40 18.59 0.94
N GLU A 99 9.77 17.68 0.21
CA GLU A 99 9.47 16.32 0.71
C GLU A 99 10.73 15.45 0.82
N PHE A 100 11.82 15.81 0.11
CA PHE A 100 13.07 15.06 0.06
C PHE A 100 14.17 15.60 0.97
N VAL A 101 13.89 16.61 1.76
CA VAL A 101 14.84 17.21 2.71
C VAL A 101 14.20 17.32 4.09
N ASP A 102 15.00 17.35 5.14
CA ASP A 102 14.59 17.65 6.52
C ASP A 102 13.30 16.91 6.98
N PRO A 103 13.28 15.57 7.04
CA PRO A 103 12.15 14.87 7.61
C PRO A 103 11.97 15.24 9.08
N PRO A 104 10.76 15.08 9.67
CA PRO A 104 10.56 15.31 11.11
C PRO A 104 11.59 14.53 11.93
N GLY A 105 12.23 15.21 12.89
CA GLY A 105 13.35 14.64 13.65
C GLY A 105 12.98 13.58 14.70
N ALA A 106 11.70 13.21 14.81
CA ALA A 106 11.22 12.21 15.76
C ALA A 106 10.31 11.19 15.06
N ARG A 107 10.43 9.92 15.47
CA ARG A 107 9.60 8.81 14.95
C ARG A 107 8.11 9.11 15.09
N GLU A 108 7.67 9.61 16.24
CA GLU A 108 6.26 9.91 16.50
C GLU A 108 5.69 10.93 15.51
N ALA A 109 6.43 12.00 15.24
CA ALA A 109 6.02 13.03 14.28
C ALA A 109 6.00 12.46 12.84
N LEU A 110 6.95 11.61 12.49
CA LEU A 110 7.01 10.94 11.21
C LEU A 110 5.81 9.99 11.03
N MET A 111 5.47 9.21 12.06
CA MET A 111 4.33 8.29 12.02
C MET A 111 2.99 9.03 11.99
N GLN A 112 2.89 10.20 12.60
CA GLN A 112 1.70 11.06 12.45
C GLN A 112 1.49 11.53 11.00
N LEU A 113 2.57 11.89 10.29
CA LEU A 113 2.50 12.21 8.85
C LEU A 113 2.06 10.99 8.03
N TRP A 114 2.63 9.82 8.32
CA TRP A 114 2.29 8.55 7.68
C TRP A 114 0.80 8.22 7.83
N ASP A 115 0.31 8.24 9.05
CA ASP A 115 -1.09 7.92 9.35
C ASP A 115 -2.05 8.94 8.72
N HIS A 116 -1.70 10.23 8.75
CA HIS A 116 -2.47 11.26 8.07
C HIS A 116 -2.53 11.03 6.55
N GLY A 117 -1.39 10.68 5.94
CA GLY A 117 -1.34 10.38 4.51
C GLY A 117 -2.26 9.21 4.13
N TRP A 118 -2.18 8.10 4.85
CA TRP A 118 -3.05 6.94 4.62
C TRP A 118 -4.52 7.24 4.92
N HIS A 119 -4.81 8.07 5.92
CA HIS A 119 -6.17 8.53 6.17
C HIS A 119 -6.73 9.26 4.93
N CYS A 120 -5.94 10.13 4.27
CA CYS A 120 -6.38 10.78 3.03
C CYS A 120 -6.72 9.75 1.93
N VAL A 121 -5.88 8.69 1.77
CA VAL A 121 -6.13 7.61 0.79
C VAL A 121 -7.46 6.91 1.07
N PHE A 122 -7.65 6.40 2.28
CA PHE A 122 -8.83 5.61 2.63
C PHE A 122 -10.10 6.46 2.60
N SER A 123 -10.07 7.66 3.16
CA SER A 123 -11.21 8.58 3.16
C SER A 123 -11.66 8.99 1.76
N ALA A 124 -10.74 8.99 0.77
CA ALA A 124 -11.08 9.30 -0.61
C ALA A 124 -11.67 8.11 -1.38
N ILE A 125 -11.22 6.88 -1.08
CA ILE A 125 -11.57 5.69 -1.88
C ILE A 125 -12.75 4.91 -1.25
N GLU A 126 -12.82 4.82 0.07
CA GLU A 126 -13.87 4.04 0.76
C GLU A 126 -15.31 4.44 0.39
N PRO A 127 -15.65 5.73 0.23
CA PRO A 127 -17.00 6.14 -0.14
C PRO A 127 -17.33 5.95 -1.62
N LEU A 128 -16.36 5.62 -2.49
CA LEU A 128 -16.59 5.44 -3.92
C LEU A 128 -17.42 4.18 -4.17
N SER A 129 -18.25 4.24 -5.21
CA SER A 129 -18.86 3.06 -5.85
C SER A 129 -18.03 2.60 -7.05
N ASP A 130 -18.29 1.38 -7.53
CA ASP A 130 -17.65 0.90 -8.78
C ASP A 130 -18.05 1.76 -10.00
N ALA A 131 -19.21 2.42 -9.96
CA ALA A 131 -19.63 3.37 -10.99
C ALA A 131 -18.74 4.64 -11.01
N ASP A 132 -18.15 5.04 -9.88
CA ASP A 132 -17.25 6.19 -9.82
C ASP A 132 -15.89 5.94 -10.49
N LEU A 133 -15.52 4.68 -10.73
CA LEU A 133 -14.22 4.32 -11.31
C LEU A 133 -13.99 4.88 -12.71
N THR A 134 -15.05 5.16 -13.44
CA THR A 134 -15.01 5.76 -14.80
C THR A 134 -15.00 7.28 -14.80
N ARG A 135 -15.22 7.93 -13.66
CA ARG A 135 -15.20 9.39 -13.54
C ARG A 135 -13.81 9.93 -13.85
N THR A 136 -13.77 11.14 -14.37
CA THR A 136 -12.52 11.84 -14.66
C THR A 136 -12.07 12.64 -13.44
N VAL A 137 -10.81 12.48 -13.09
CA VAL A 137 -10.05 13.30 -12.14
C VAL A 137 -8.86 13.92 -12.86
N THR A 138 -8.30 14.98 -12.31
CA THR A 138 -7.18 15.70 -12.91
C THR A 138 -5.93 15.54 -12.04
N ILE A 139 -4.79 15.30 -12.66
CA ILE A 139 -3.48 15.27 -12.01
C ILE A 139 -2.51 16.11 -12.85
N ARG A 140 -2.06 17.22 -12.33
CA ARG A 140 -1.20 18.19 -13.02
C ARG A 140 -1.80 18.70 -14.33
N GLY A 141 -3.11 18.97 -14.32
CA GLY A 141 -3.85 19.40 -15.49
C GLY A 141 -4.20 18.28 -16.49
N GLU A 142 -3.71 17.07 -16.30
CA GLU A 142 -3.98 15.94 -17.19
C GLU A 142 -5.17 15.10 -16.70
N PRO A 143 -6.13 14.73 -17.56
CA PRO A 143 -7.28 13.92 -17.21
C PRO A 143 -6.88 12.45 -17.04
N HIS A 144 -7.42 11.81 -15.99
CA HIS A 144 -7.31 10.38 -15.70
C HIS A 144 -8.67 9.84 -15.29
N SER A 145 -8.97 8.59 -15.59
CA SER A 145 -10.07 7.95 -14.87
C SER A 145 -9.69 7.73 -13.41
N VAL A 146 -10.69 7.63 -12.53
CA VAL A 146 -10.49 7.26 -11.12
C VAL A 146 -9.69 5.96 -11.02
N MET A 147 -10.02 4.96 -11.85
CA MET A 147 -9.29 3.69 -11.89
C MET A 147 -7.81 3.89 -12.29
N GLN A 148 -7.53 4.73 -13.29
CA GLN A 148 -6.13 5.03 -13.68
C GLN A 148 -5.37 5.75 -12.56
N ALA A 149 -6.02 6.68 -11.86
CA ALA A 149 -5.42 7.37 -10.74
C ALA A 149 -5.10 6.39 -9.58
N ILE A 150 -6.00 5.46 -9.26
CA ILE A 150 -5.78 4.42 -8.27
C ILE A 150 -4.60 3.51 -8.67
N ASN A 151 -4.59 2.96 -9.90
CA ASN A 151 -3.50 2.11 -10.40
C ASN A 151 -2.14 2.81 -10.31
N ARG A 152 -2.09 4.08 -10.73
CA ARG A 152 -0.88 4.89 -10.66
C ARG A 152 -0.35 5.00 -9.22
N GLN A 153 -1.24 5.20 -8.24
CA GLN A 153 -0.81 5.33 -6.85
C GLN A 153 -0.46 3.97 -6.22
N ILE A 154 -1.14 2.88 -6.58
CA ILE A 154 -0.73 1.53 -6.17
C ILE A 154 0.71 1.26 -6.62
N ALA A 155 1.04 1.50 -7.90
CA ALA A 155 2.39 1.30 -8.42
C ALA A 155 3.42 2.19 -7.70
N HIS A 156 3.10 3.47 -7.48
CA HIS A 156 3.98 4.43 -6.81
C HIS A 156 4.25 4.03 -5.34
N TYR A 157 3.21 3.65 -4.61
CA TYR A 157 3.39 3.26 -3.20
C TYR A 157 4.06 1.89 -3.07
N ALA A 158 3.81 0.96 -4.00
CA ALA A 158 4.51 -0.31 -4.04
C ALA A 158 6.03 -0.13 -4.19
N ASP A 159 6.45 0.77 -5.09
CA ASP A 159 7.87 1.10 -5.31
C ASP A 159 8.52 1.65 -4.04
N HIS A 160 7.91 2.65 -3.42
CA HIS A 160 8.44 3.24 -2.18
C HIS A 160 8.40 2.30 -0.98
N VAL A 161 7.37 1.50 -0.83
CA VAL A 161 7.30 0.47 0.23
C VAL A 161 8.38 -0.59 0.02
N GLY A 162 8.66 -0.97 -1.24
CA GLY A 162 9.79 -1.84 -1.57
C GLY A 162 11.13 -1.26 -1.12
N GLN A 163 11.35 0.06 -1.32
CA GLN A 163 12.53 0.77 -0.85
C GLN A 163 12.63 0.77 0.70
N ILE A 164 11.53 1.08 1.41
CA ILE A 164 11.48 1.02 2.88
C ILE A 164 11.86 -0.38 3.39
N VAL A 165 11.28 -1.43 2.81
CA VAL A 165 11.57 -2.82 3.18
C VAL A 165 13.03 -3.18 2.90
N LEU A 166 13.59 -2.76 1.77
CA LEU A 166 14.98 -2.99 1.40
C LEU A 166 15.93 -2.32 2.40
N LEU A 167 15.71 -1.04 2.71
CA LEU A 167 16.51 -0.29 3.67
C LEU A 167 16.44 -0.90 5.07
N ALA A 168 15.23 -1.18 5.57
CA ALA A 168 15.05 -1.80 6.87
C ALA A 168 15.74 -3.16 6.96
N LYS A 169 15.63 -3.98 5.92
CA LYS A 169 16.31 -5.27 5.85
C LYS A 169 17.82 -5.11 5.81
N HIS A 170 18.34 -4.11 5.12
CA HIS A 170 19.76 -3.79 5.09
C HIS A 170 20.28 -3.48 6.50
N PHE A 171 19.60 -2.56 7.23
CA PHE A 171 20.02 -2.18 8.57
C PHE A 171 19.90 -3.31 9.60
N GLN A 172 18.92 -4.21 9.44
CA GLN A 172 18.72 -5.30 10.40
C GLN A 172 19.61 -6.52 10.17
N HIS A 173 20.18 -6.68 8.97
CA HIS A 173 21.06 -7.81 8.64
C HIS A 173 20.47 -9.17 9.09
N ALA A 174 21.18 -9.86 9.99
CA ALA A 174 20.78 -11.16 10.53
C ALA A 174 19.54 -11.12 11.47
N ASN A 175 19.22 -9.94 12.01
CA ASN A 175 18.07 -9.76 12.90
C ASN A 175 16.75 -9.54 12.15
N TRP A 176 16.80 -9.40 10.81
CA TRP A 176 15.61 -9.18 9.98
C TRP A 176 14.60 -10.31 10.11
N LYS A 177 13.39 -9.97 10.52
CA LYS A 177 12.23 -10.87 10.49
C LYS A 177 11.49 -10.70 9.18
N SER A 178 11.41 -11.77 8.37
CA SER A 178 10.75 -11.71 7.06
C SER A 178 9.28 -11.29 7.19
N LEU A 179 8.87 -10.33 6.37
CA LEU A 179 7.48 -9.85 6.26
C LEU A 179 6.68 -10.59 5.18
N SER A 180 7.30 -11.53 4.52
CA SER A 180 6.73 -12.42 3.52
C SER A 180 7.15 -13.86 3.80
N ILE A 181 7.19 -14.71 2.81
CA ILE A 181 7.63 -16.10 2.97
C ILE A 181 9.15 -16.13 3.27
N PRO A 182 9.59 -16.65 4.45
CA PRO A 182 11.01 -16.78 4.74
C PRO A 182 11.72 -17.71 3.76
N ARG A 183 13.03 -17.52 3.60
CA ARG A 183 13.84 -18.41 2.75
C ARG A 183 13.66 -19.88 3.18
N ASN A 184 13.53 -20.78 2.22
CA ASN A 184 13.35 -22.22 2.41
C ASN A 184 12.06 -22.63 3.15
N LYS A 185 11.04 -21.73 3.24
CA LYS A 185 9.74 -21.99 3.87
C LYS A 185 8.57 -22.00 2.88
N SER A 186 8.83 -21.95 1.57
CA SER A 186 7.77 -21.91 0.55
C SER A 186 6.88 -23.17 0.58
N ALA A 187 7.46 -24.34 0.81
CA ALA A 187 6.67 -25.59 0.88
C ALA A 187 5.72 -25.59 2.08
N ASP A 188 6.22 -25.22 3.25
CA ASP A 188 5.42 -25.09 4.49
C ASP A 188 4.31 -24.05 4.31
N PHE A 189 4.65 -22.89 3.72
CA PHE A 189 3.69 -21.83 3.44
C PHE A 189 2.58 -22.32 2.49
N ASN A 190 2.97 -22.92 1.36
CA ASN A 190 2.01 -23.43 0.38
C ASN A 190 1.07 -24.49 0.99
N GLN A 191 1.61 -25.34 1.87
CA GLN A 191 0.79 -26.33 2.59
C GLN A 191 -0.25 -25.64 3.47
N LYS A 192 0.15 -24.64 4.27
CA LYS A 192 -0.76 -23.87 5.15
C LYS A 192 -1.83 -23.12 4.37
N VAL A 193 -1.49 -22.56 3.19
CA VAL A 193 -2.49 -21.93 2.31
C VAL A 193 -3.48 -22.97 1.77
N ARG A 194 -3.00 -24.16 1.35
CA ARG A 194 -3.88 -25.24 0.85
C ARG A 194 -4.80 -25.79 1.94
N THR A 195 -4.30 -25.92 3.17
CA THR A 195 -5.10 -26.34 4.33
C THR A 195 -5.94 -25.19 4.91
N ARG A 196 -5.85 -24.00 4.32
CA ARG A 196 -6.58 -22.80 4.75
C ARG A 196 -6.26 -22.36 6.19
N GLU A 197 -5.11 -22.71 6.73
CA GLU A 197 -4.62 -22.21 8.02
C GLU A 197 -4.19 -20.75 7.95
N ILE A 198 -3.72 -20.32 6.78
CA ILE A 198 -3.32 -18.94 6.49
C ILE A 198 -3.82 -18.51 5.12
N SER A 199 -3.93 -17.19 4.93
CA SER A 199 -4.17 -16.59 3.62
C SER A 199 -2.87 -16.10 2.99
N GLN A 200 -2.85 -16.07 1.66
CA GLN A 200 -1.79 -15.42 0.89
C GLN A 200 -1.92 -13.88 0.91
N ARG A 201 -3.08 -13.36 1.29
CA ARG A 201 -3.39 -11.92 1.36
C ARG A 201 -3.30 -11.38 2.78
#